data_8c975773989e17fda5da39e5856b447e
#
_entry.id   8c975773989e17fda5da39e5856b447e
#
_cell.length_a   1.000
_cell.length_b   1.000
_cell.length_c   1.000
_cell.angle_alpha   90.00
_cell.angle_beta   90.00
_cell.angle_gamma   90.00
#
_symmetry.space_group_name_H-M   'P 1'
#
loop_
_entity.id
_entity.type
_entity.pdbx_description
1 polymer ?
#
loop_
_entity_poly.entity_id
_entity_poly.type
_entity_poly.pdbx_seq_one_letter_code
_entity_poly.pdbx_strand_id
1 'polypeptide(L)'
;MTVLSLKALSLKRTRAALLSMSRASAFLFLHRRLICPVRLSRRLNPAGNQAGMDANIALFAEGFIVYGVFNAVFFLSYYKNVAKVGASFIKSSIAVFVLTALDIASTYAVPFVRSRLDTADPAYLTQKLIFLVTGAVIFAVLNVLTYKISAVNFEKQDLN
;
A
#
# COMPACT_ATOMS: atom_id res chain seq x y z
N MET A 1 -12.07 -26.46 26.75
CA MET A 1 -11.58 -25.97 25.44
C MET A 1 -10.06 -25.78 25.58
N THR A 2 -9.26 -26.49 24.81
CA THR A 2 -7.81 -26.48 24.97
C THR A 2 -7.20 -25.23 24.36
N VAL A 3 -6.15 -24.67 24.98
CA VAL A 3 -5.39 -23.47 24.51
C VAL A 3 -4.96 -23.60 23.05
N LEU A 4 -4.70 -24.81 22.57
CA LEU A 4 -4.40 -25.12 21.16
C LEU A 4 -5.58 -24.84 20.20
N SER A 5 -6.81 -25.04 20.64
CA SER A 5 -8.02 -24.78 19.84
C SER A 5 -8.26 -23.26 19.67
N LEU A 6 -7.98 -22.48 20.71
CA LEU A 6 -8.09 -21.02 20.66
C LEU A 6 -7.01 -20.41 19.76
N LYS A 7 -5.76 -20.89 19.82
CA LYS A 7 -4.69 -20.46 18.91
C LYS A 7 -5.00 -20.76 17.44
N ALA A 8 -5.57 -21.92 17.15
CA ALA A 8 -5.98 -22.30 15.79
C ALA A 8 -7.11 -21.42 15.27
N LEU A 9 -8.04 -21.02 16.16
CA LEU A 9 -9.17 -20.16 15.80
C LEU A 9 -8.71 -18.71 15.54
N SER A 10 -7.80 -18.18 16.37
CA SER A 10 -7.21 -16.85 16.19
C SER A 10 -6.42 -16.76 14.88
N LEU A 11 -5.63 -17.79 14.58
CA LEU A 11 -4.84 -17.86 13.34
C LEU A 11 -5.73 -17.91 12.10
N LYS A 12 -6.86 -18.65 12.16
CA LYS A 12 -7.84 -18.69 11.07
C LYS A 12 -8.53 -17.35 10.87
N ARG A 13 -8.92 -16.64 11.94
CA ARG A 13 -9.53 -15.30 11.86
C ARG A 13 -8.57 -14.27 11.30
N THR A 14 -7.32 -14.27 11.73
CA THR A 14 -6.30 -13.34 11.24
C THR A 14 -5.98 -13.60 9.75
N ARG A 15 -5.89 -14.86 9.34
CA ARG A 15 -5.74 -15.24 7.92
C ARG A 15 -6.94 -14.80 7.08
N ALA A 16 -8.16 -14.98 7.58
CA ALA A 16 -9.37 -14.56 6.88
C ALA A 16 -9.45 -13.04 6.72
N ALA A 17 -9.09 -12.28 7.76
CA ALA A 17 -9.02 -10.82 7.71
C ALA A 17 -7.98 -10.32 6.71
N LEU A 18 -6.78 -10.91 6.71
CA LEU A 18 -5.72 -10.57 5.75
C LEU A 18 -6.09 -10.93 4.30
N LEU A 19 -6.74 -12.09 4.09
CA LEU A 19 -7.22 -12.50 2.78
C LEU A 19 -8.36 -11.59 2.28
N SER A 20 -9.25 -11.14 3.16
CA SER A 20 -10.33 -10.21 2.78
C SER A 20 -9.78 -8.84 2.39
N MET A 21 -8.71 -8.38 3.04
CA MET A 21 -8.06 -7.10 2.71
C MET A 21 -7.16 -7.21 1.49
N SER A 22 -6.49 -8.33 1.25
CA SER A 22 -5.76 -8.53 0.00
C SER A 22 -6.72 -8.53 -1.20
N ARG A 23 -7.96 -9.04 -1.02
CA ARG A 23 -9.02 -8.96 -2.03
C ARG A 23 -9.55 -7.55 -2.22
N ALA A 24 -9.76 -6.79 -1.13
CA ALA A 24 -10.16 -5.39 -1.19
C ALA A 24 -9.06 -4.53 -1.85
N SER A 25 -7.80 -4.83 -1.56
CA SER A 25 -6.64 -4.20 -2.19
C SER A 25 -6.59 -4.48 -3.68
N ALA A 26 -6.76 -5.75 -4.07
CA ALA A 26 -6.80 -6.15 -5.48
C ALA A 26 -8.00 -5.51 -6.20
N PHE A 27 -9.15 -5.37 -5.52
CA PHE A 27 -10.34 -4.73 -6.07
C PHE A 27 -10.13 -3.22 -6.30
N LEU A 28 -9.51 -2.51 -5.34
CA LEU A 28 -9.17 -1.10 -5.50
C LEU A 28 -8.09 -0.88 -6.58
N PHE A 29 -7.13 -1.80 -6.69
CA PHE A 29 -6.13 -1.79 -7.76
C PHE A 29 -6.77 -2.04 -9.12
N LEU A 30 -7.70 -3.01 -9.20
CA LEU A 30 -8.45 -3.32 -10.42
C LEU A 30 -9.42 -2.21 -10.78
N HIS A 31 -10.07 -1.59 -9.78
CA HIS A 31 -10.98 -0.47 -9.97
C HIS A 31 -10.26 0.78 -10.50
N ARG A 32 -9.05 1.08 -10.01
CA ARG A 32 -8.19 2.12 -10.57
C ARG A 32 -7.73 1.80 -12.00
N ARG A 33 -7.48 0.53 -12.31
CA ARG A 33 -7.17 0.09 -13.69
C ARG A 33 -8.35 0.27 -14.65
N LEU A 34 -9.58 0.09 -14.16
CA LEU A 34 -10.80 0.22 -14.96
C LEU A 34 -11.27 1.68 -15.08
N ILE A 35 -10.98 2.52 -14.07
CA ILE A 35 -11.46 3.91 -14.00
C ILE A 35 -10.41 4.91 -14.50
N CYS A 36 -9.12 4.56 -14.56
CA CYS A 36 -8.11 5.42 -15.17
C CYS A 36 -7.94 5.01 -16.66
N PRO A 37 -8.67 5.62 -17.57
CA PRO A 37 -8.51 5.37 -19.00
C PRO A 37 -7.22 6.05 -19.47
N VAL A 38 -6.07 5.46 -19.12
CA VAL A 38 -4.73 5.94 -19.54
C VAL A 38 -4.68 6.14 -21.07
N ARG A 39 -5.39 5.29 -21.82
CA ARG A 39 -5.55 5.44 -23.27
C ARG A 39 -6.47 6.61 -23.65
N LEU A 40 -7.48 6.92 -22.84
CA LEU A 40 -8.40 8.03 -23.11
C LEU A 40 -7.73 9.36 -22.77
N SER A 41 -6.97 9.43 -21.70
CA SER A 41 -6.20 10.62 -21.31
C SER A 41 -5.19 11.05 -22.39
N ARG A 42 -4.45 10.11 -22.99
CA ARG A 42 -3.52 10.42 -24.10
C ARG A 42 -4.22 10.91 -25.37
N ARG A 43 -5.46 10.48 -25.64
CA ARG A 43 -6.23 10.99 -26.79
C ARG A 43 -6.86 12.34 -26.54
N LEU A 44 -7.19 12.65 -25.28
CA LEU A 44 -7.86 13.89 -24.90
C LEU A 44 -6.87 15.00 -24.53
N ASN A 45 -5.63 14.66 -24.16
CA ASN A 45 -4.62 15.64 -23.81
C ASN A 45 -3.25 15.27 -24.41
N PRO A 46 -3.01 15.64 -25.69
CA PRO A 46 -1.75 15.37 -26.38
C PRO A 46 -0.53 16.10 -25.76
N ALA A 47 -0.77 17.13 -24.94
CA ALA A 47 0.28 17.92 -24.28
C ALA A 47 0.86 17.25 -23.00
N GLY A 48 0.40 16.03 -22.66
CA GLY A 48 0.78 15.37 -21.42
C GLY A 48 -0.01 15.83 -20.20
N ASN A 49 0.19 15.16 -19.08
CA ASN A 49 -0.47 15.53 -17.84
C ASN A 49 0.33 16.65 -17.14
N GLN A 50 -0.14 17.88 -17.24
CA GLN A 50 0.52 19.03 -16.60
C GLN A 50 0.37 19.04 -15.07
N ALA A 51 -0.52 18.24 -14.51
CA ALA A 51 -0.88 18.26 -13.10
C ALA A 51 -0.31 17.11 -12.26
N GLY A 52 0.49 16.23 -12.82
CA GLY A 52 1.05 15.11 -12.06
C GLY A 52 1.75 14.05 -12.90
N MET A 53 2.23 13.00 -12.24
CA MET A 53 2.90 11.88 -12.88
C MET A 53 2.02 11.21 -13.94
N ASP A 54 2.56 11.00 -15.12
CA ASP A 54 1.99 10.06 -16.07
C ASP A 54 1.91 8.67 -15.45
N ALA A 55 0.79 7.98 -15.64
CA ALA A 55 0.60 6.63 -15.13
C ALA A 55 1.64 5.70 -15.77
N ASN A 56 2.71 5.46 -15.04
CA ASN A 56 3.82 4.63 -15.45
C ASN A 56 4.07 3.49 -14.43
N ILE A 57 5.05 2.64 -14.71
CA ILE A 57 5.40 1.50 -13.85
C ILE A 57 5.87 1.96 -12.45
N ALA A 58 6.54 3.11 -12.34
CA ALA A 58 7.00 3.65 -11.07
C ALA A 58 5.83 4.02 -10.16
N LEU A 59 4.72 4.55 -10.68
CA LEU A 59 3.51 4.83 -9.92
C LEU A 59 2.92 3.57 -9.25
N PHE A 60 3.06 2.41 -9.89
CA PHE A 60 2.64 1.14 -9.26
C PHE A 60 3.54 0.75 -8.09
N ALA A 61 4.85 1.01 -8.20
CA ALA A 61 5.79 0.78 -7.11
C ALA A 61 5.43 1.63 -5.87
N GLU A 62 5.17 2.90 -6.08
CA GLU A 62 4.70 3.83 -5.05
C GLU A 62 3.38 3.36 -4.43
N GLY A 63 2.45 2.91 -5.28
CA GLY A 63 1.19 2.31 -4.84
C GLY A 63 1.41 1.13 -3.89
N PHE A 64 2.38 0.26 -4.13
CA PHE A 64 2.73 -0.83 -3.21
C PHE A 64 3.25 -0.31 -1.86
N ILE A 65 4.13 0.68 -1.88
CA ILE A 65 4.69 1.27 -0.65
C ILE A 65 3.58 1.93 0.18
N VAL A 66 2.78 2.78 -0.44
CA VAL A 66 1.64 3.47 0.21
C VAL A 66 0.68 2.47 0.83
N TYR A 67 0.36 1.40 0.10
CA TYR A 67 -0.52 0.35 0.59
C TYR A 67 0.07 -0.44 1.74
N GLY A 68 1.37 -0.75 1.65
CA GLY A 68 2.10 -1.43 2.73
C GLY A 68 2.10 -0.62 4.00
N VAL A 69 2.35 0.69 3.91
CA VAL A 69 2.34 1.60 5.05
C VAL A 69 0.93 1.75 5.63
N PHE A 70 -0.10 1.90 4.79
CA PHE A 70 -1.49 1.94 5.27
C PHE A 70 -1.84 0.69 6.09
N ASN A 71 -1.58 -0.49 5.52
CA ASN A 71 -1.85 -1.76 6.18
C ASN A 71 -1.09 -1.89 7.50
N ALA A 72 0.21 -1.53 7.50
CA ALA A 72 1.04 -1.61 8.70
C ALA A 72 0.48 -0.73 9.82
N VAL A 73 0.24 0.55 9.55
CA VAL A 73 -0.26 1.49 10.57
C VAL A 73 -1.66 1.11 11.03
N PHE A 74 -2.53 0.72 10.11
CA PHE A 74 -3.90 0.34 10.42
C PHE A 74 -3.96 -0.88 11.33
N PHE A 75 -3.35 -1.99 10.93
CA PHE A 75 -3.44 -3.24 11.69
C PHE A 75 -2.70 -3.17 13.02
N LEU A 76 -1.51 -2.57 13.05
CA LEU A 76 -0.78 -2.39 14.29
C LEU A 76 -1.56 -1.54 15.31
N SER A 77 -2.31 -0.55 14.83
CA SER A 77 -3.17 0.29 15.66
C SER A 77 -4.46 -0.43 16.05
N TYR A 78 -5.08 -1.11 15.11
CA TYR A 78 -6.35 -1.82 15.29
C TYR A 78 -6.23 -2.95 16.30
N TYR A 79 -5.23 -3.82 16.15
CA TYR A 79 -5.02 -4.95 17.07
C TYR A 79 -4.44 -4.55 18.44
N LYS A 80 -4.08 -3.30 18.65
CA LYS A 80 -3.84 -2.77 20.00
C LYS A 80 -5.12 -2.38 20.74
N ASN A 81 -6.14 -1.95 20.03
CA ASN A 81 -7.43 -1.57 20.60
C ASN A 81 -8.54 -1.70 19.56
N VAL A 82 -9.14 -2.88 19.54
CA VAL A 82 -10.19 -3.25 18.56
C VAL A 82 -11.42 -2.35 18.65
N ALA A 83 -11.72 -1.79 19.81
CA ALA A 83 -12.87 -0.90 20.00
C ALA A 83 -12.70 0.46 19.27
N LYS A 84 -11.48 0.86 18.93
CA LYS A 84 -11.18 2.18 18.33
C LYS A 84 -10.80 2.11 16.84
N VAL A 85 -11.64 1.44 16.04
CA VAL A 85 -11.42 1.27 14.58
C VAL A 85 -11.23 2.61 13.87
N GLY A 86 -12.07 3.59 14.17
CA GLY A 86 -12.01 4.93 13.58
C GLY A 86 -10.68 5.64 13.82
N ALA A 87 -10.14 5.52 15.03
CA ALA A 87 -8.82 6.11 15.36
C ALA A 87 -7.69 5.42 14.58
N SER A 88 -7.77 4.11 14.38
CA SER A 88 -6.80 3.34 13.58
C SER A 88 -6.83 3.78 12.12
N PHE A 89 -8.02 3.99 11.57
CA PHE A 89 -8.20 4.48 10.21
C PHE A 89 -7.63 5.90 10.02
N ILE A 90 -7.92 6.81 10.95
CA ILE A 90 -7.40 8.18 10.89
C ILE A 90 -5.86 8.19 10.92
N LYS A 91 -5.23 7.41 11.81
CA LYS A 91 -3.76 7.31 11.88
C LYS A 91 -3.17 6.81 10.58
N SER A 92 -3.76 5.79 9.97
CA SER A 92 -3.31 5.24 8.69
C SER A 92 -3.46 6.26 7.57
N SER A 93 -4.57 6.98 7.55
CA SER A 93 -4.83 8.01 6.54
C SER A 93 -3.83 9.17 6.66
N ILE A 94 -3.50 9.60 7.88
CA ILE A 94 -2.47 10.62 8.11
C ILE A 94 -1.10 10.12 7.63
N ALA A 95 -0.73 8.88 7.95
CA ALA A 95 0.55 8.31 7.51
C ALA A 95 0.65 8.25 5.98
N VAL A 96 -0.42 7.84 5.30
CA VAL A 96 -0.49 7.84 3.83
C VAL A 96 -0.42 9.25 3.27
N PHE A 97 -1.12 10.19 3.87
CA PHE A 97 -1.09 11.59 3.41
C PHE A 97 0.31 12.20 3.50
N VAL A 98 1.00 11.98 4.62
CA VAL A 98 2.40 12.42 4.81
C VAL A 98 3.31 11.76 3.78
N LEU A 99 3.17 10.44 3.58
CA LEU A 99 3.99 9.71 2.62
C LEU A 99 3.78 10.23 1.19
N THR A 100 2.52 10.43 0.79
CA THR A 100 2.19 10.98 -0.55
C THR A 100 2.72 12.40 -0.71
N ALA A 101 2.67 13.22 0.33
CA ALA A 101 3.25 14.58 0.29
C ALA A 101 4.77 14.55 0.12
N LEU A 102 5.46 13.63 0.81
CA LEU A 102 6.90 13.42 0.66
C LEU A 102 7.25 12.91 -0.74
N ASP A 103 6.43 12.04 -1.30
CA ASP A 103 6.61 11.53 -2.64
C ASP A 103 6.49 12.63 -3.69
N ILE A 104 5.44 13.44 -3.62
CA ILE A 104 5.29 14.63 -4.46
C ILE A 104 6.50 15.56 -4.30
N ALA A 105 6.91 15.85 -3.07
CA ALA A 105 8.06 16.70 -2.82
C ALA A 105 9.35 16.11 -3.42
N SER A 106 9.54 14.80 -3.35
CA SER A 106 10.70 14.11 -3.91
C SER A 106 10.76 14.24 -5.44
N THR A 107 9.62 14.21 -6.12
CA THR A 107 9.52 14.38 -7.56
C THR A 107 10.01 15.76 -8.01
N TYR A 108 9.79 16.79 -7.18
CA TYR A 108 10.30 18.14 -7.48
C TYR A 108 11.74 18.36 -7.02
N ALA A 109 12.13 17.81 -5.87
CA ALA A 109 13.43 18.05 -5.26
C ALA A 109 14.55 17.18 -5.84
N VAL A 110 14.23 15.97 -6.32
CA VAL A 110 15.22 14.99 -6.77
C VAL A 110 15.21 14.88 -8.30
N PRO A 111 16.21 15.44 -9.01
CA PRO A 111 16.27 15.41 -10.47
C PRO A 111 16.21 13.99 -11.06
N PHE A 112 16.76 13.00 -10.36
CA PHE A 112 16.73 11.60 -10.78
C PHE A 112 15.28 11.06 -10.85
N VAL A 113 14.45 11.34 -9.85
CA VAL A 113 13.04 10.91 -9.81
C VAL A 113 12.29 11.51 -10.99
N ARG A 114 12.41 12.82 -11.16
CA ARG A 114 11.75 13.55 -12.23
C ARG A 114 12.19 13.11 -13.63
N SER A 115 13.49 12.91 -13.86
CA SER A 115 14.02 12.64 -15.20
C SER A 115 13.95 11.18 -15.61
N ARG A 116 13.96 10.25 -14.66
CA ARG A 116 14.07 8.81 -14.96
C ARG A 116 12.87 7.96 -14.51
N LEU A 117 12.24 8.30 -13.38
CA LEU A 117 11.10 7.55 -12.86
C LEU A 117 9.77 8.13 -13.35
N ASP A 118 9.66 9.46 -13.36
CA ASP A 118 8.45 10.18 -13.75
C ASP A 118 8.37 10.48 -15.28
N THR A 119 9.04 9.73 -16.11
CA THR A 119 9.01 9.90 -17.56
C THR A 119 8.31 8.72 -18.24
N ALA A 120 7.65 8.97 -19.37
CA ALA A 120 7.08 7.92 -20.20
C ALA A 120 8.13 7.22 -21.10
N ASP A 121 9.39 7.68 -21.08
CA ASP A 121 10.45 7.16 -21.95
C ASP A 121 10.77 5.69 -21.66
N PRO A 122 10.71 4.80 -22.70
CA PRO A 122 11.04 3.38 -22.57
C PRO A 122 12.52 3.13 -22.27
N ALA A 123 13.42 4.08 -22.53
CA ALA A 123 14.85 3.96 -22.23
C ALA A 123 15.11 3.70 -20.72
N TYR A 124 14.22 4.14 -19.84
CA TYR A 124 14.33 3.97 -18.39
C TYR A 124 13.50 2.80 -17.84
N LEU A 125 13.00 1.91 -18.69
CA LEU A 125 12.15 0.79 -18.29
C LEU A 125 12.81 -0.10 -17.22
N THR A 126 14.09 -0.41 -17.37
CA THR A 126 14.83 -1.23 -16.41
C THR A 126 14.84 -0.62 -15.02
N GLN A 127 15.06 0.70 -14.91
CA GLN A 127 15.06 1.40 -13.62
C GLN A 127 13.69 1.41 -12.97
N LYS A 128 12.63 1.60 -13.76
CA LYS A 128 11.24 1.52 -13.30
C LYS A 128 10.86 0.12 -12.83
N LEU A 129 11.33 -0.93 -13.50
CA LEU A 129 11.13 -2.31 -13.08
C LEU A 129 11.85 -2.63 -11.77
N ILE A 130 13.10 -2.16 -11.61
CA ILE A 130 13.83 -2.30 -10.34
C ILE A 130 13.05 -1.61 -9.22
N PHE A 131 12.54 -0.40 -9.46
CA PHE A 131 11.73 0.33 -8.48
C PHE A 131 10.43 -0.40 -8.16
N LEU A 132 9.77 -0.98 -9.15
CA LEU A 132 8.57 -1.81 -8.96
C LEU A 132 8.84 -3.03 -8.09
N VAL A 133 9.91 -3.77 -8.37
CA VAL A 133 10.31 -4.94 -7.56
C VAL A 133 10.63 -4.52 -6.14
N THR A 134 11.36 -3.42 -5.97
CA THR A 134 11.67 -2.85 -4.64
C THR A 134 10.40 -2.50 -3.86
N GLY A 135 9.44 -1.82 -4.49
CA GLY A 135 8.15 -1.51 -3.89
C GLY A 135 7.36 -2.75 -3.51
N ALA A 136 7.35 -3.78 -4.36
CA ALA A 136 6.69 -5.05 -4.08
C ALA A 136 7.35 -5.80 -2.91
N VAL A 137 8.68 -5.80 -2.81
CA VAL A 137 9.43 -6.39 -1.70
C VAL A 137 9.13 -5.65 -0.39
N ILE A 138 9.17 -4.32 -0.39
CA ILE A 138 8.81 -3.51 0.78
C ILE A 138 7.38 -3.82 1.23
N PHE A 139 6.44 -3.88 0.30
CA PHE A 139 5.06 -4.26 0.59
C PHE A 139 4.96 -5.64 1.24
N ALA A 140 5.64 -6.65 0.69
CA ALA A 140 5.64 -8.00 1.22
C ALA A 140 6.22 -8.05 2.64
N VAL A 141 7.38 -7.41 2.87
CA VAL A 141 8.04 -7.34 4.17
C VAL A 141 7.15 -6.65 5.20
N LEU A 142 6.59 -5.49 4.86
CA LEU A 142 5.67 -4.77 5.76
C LEU A 142 4.46 -5.61 6.14
N ASN A 143 3.85 -6.33 5.19
CA ASN A 143 2.70 -7.18 5.50
C ASN A 143 3.07 -8.38 6.38
N VAL A 144 4.22 -9.02 6.15
CA VAL A 144 4.69 -10.12 7.00
C VAL A 144 4.98 -9.65 8.42
N LEU A 145 5.68 -8.52 8.58
CA LEU A 145 5.95 -7.94 9.89
C LEU A 145 4.66 -7.53 10.60
N THR A 146 3.77 -6.86 9.89
CA THR A 146 2.46 -6.45 10.41
C THR A 146 1.66 -7.66 10.88
N TYR A 147 1.64 -8.74 10.09
CA TYR A 147 0.97 -9.98 10.48
C TYR A 147 1.52 -10.55 11.78
N LYS A 148 2.85 -10.69 11.89
CA LYS A 148 3.49 -11.24 13.09
C LYS A 148 3.17 -10.44 14.35
N ILE A 149 3.32 -9.11 14.28
CA ILE A 149 3.08 -8.23 15.43
C ILE A 149 1.59 -8.16 15.79
N SER A 150 0.71 -8.12 14.78
CA SER A 150 -0.73 -8.10 14.99
C SER A 150 -1.25 -9.39 15.61
N ALA A 151 -0.70 -10.54 15.23
CA ALA A 151 -1.05 -11.83 15.84
C ALA A 151 -0.73 -11.86 17.33
N VAL A 152 0.46 -11.40 17.72
CA VAL A 152 0.86 -11.30 19.12
C VAL A 152 -0.02 -10.33 19.91
N ASN A 153 -0.37 -9.18 19.32
CA ASN A 153 -1.24 -8.20 19.99
C ASN A 153 -2.66 -8.74 20.18
N PHE A 154 -3.16 -9.49 19.21
CA PHE A 154 -4.48 -10.11 19.28
C PHE A 154 -4.54 -11.19 20.36
N GLU A 155 -3.53 -12.07 20.44
CA GLU A 155 -3.46 -13.10 21.49
C GLU A 155 -3.45 -12.49 22.90
N LYS A 156 -2.84 -11.31 23.10
CA LYS A 156 -2.83 -10.63 24.40
C LYS A 156 -4.20 -10.06 24.79
N GLN A 157 -5.08 -9.77 23.84
CA GLN A 157 -6.42 -9.27 24.12
C GLN A 157 -7.42 -10.37 24.46
N ASP A 158 -7.26 -11.57 23.87
CA ASP A 158 -8.12 -12.73 24.16
C ASP A 158 -7.85 -13.36 25.55
N LEU A 159 -6.75 -12.99 26.21
CA LEU A 159 -6.36 -13.53 27.50
C LEU A 159 -6.71 -12.64 28.70
N ASN A 160 -7.26 -11.43 28.47
CA ASN A 160 -7.74 -10.51 29.50
C ASN A 160 -9.27 -10.34 29.42
#